data_91d8f30ff183edd9f244f96e48d035b4
#
_entry.id   91d8f30ff183edd9f244f96e48d035b4
#
_cell.length_a   1.000
_cell.length_b   1.000
_cell.length_c   1.000
_cell.angle_alpha   90.00
_cell.angle_beta   90.00
_cell.angle_gamma   90.00
#
_symmetry.space_group_name_H-M   'P 1'
#
loop_
_entity.id
_entity.type
_entity.pdbx_description
1 polymer ?
#
loop_
_entity_poly.entity_id
_entity_poly.type
_entity_poly.pdbx_seq_one_letter_code
_entity_poly.pdbx_strand_id
1 'polypeptide(L)'
;SEYNLTQSEYDQFLDLLFSEAIASNKKQKIQILEKQCGFTFPQAWFLLLTGNSEFSSQIFNYRTVLQKFAAGISSEHHVFLFCEKIYCILLKKEDLDDKFLKKQVQRLLWKFNPGLEICAGIYHSDHDDTLKNAFYSGVSALTQFFYSKDPIHIYQDQTLCTFPYSIYQNLQLQLTGSNLLNTRDAVYSFMDYVRNEQPSYYELHSWLNKITLIIIKHCNDKKIPASCYIDYTESLQFLYNYHSLEEIESTILSMIESIFEKIAEQTRSTNAYLVEQVQNYLFQHMNENITLSDLGEIFGINYSSLSNIFSSATGQTIIEYLTFIRILHAKELLIN
;
A
#
# COMPACT_ATOMS: atom_id res chain seq x y z
N SER A 1 -42.32 4.38 -8.66
CA SER A 1 -41.32 5.00 -9.57
C SER A 1 -39.94 4.69 -9.01
N GLU A 2 -39.22 3.76 -9.66
CA GLU A 2 -37.84 3.42 -9.32
C GLU A 2 -36.97 4.63 -9.67
N TYR A 3 -36.54 5.37 -8.66
CA TYR A 3 -35.44 6.32 -8.79
C TYR A 3 -34.13 5.53 -8.79
N ASN A 4 -33.71 5.10 -9.97
CA ASN A 4 -32.33 4.66 -10.16
C ASN A 4 -31.46 5.91 -10.25
N LEU A 5 -30.64 6.17 -9.22
CA LEU A 5 -29.57 7.15 -9.31
C LEU A 5 -28.71 6.84 -10.53
N THR A 6 -28.36 7.86 -11.31
CA THR A 6 -27.40 7.71 -12.39
C THR A 6 -26.01 7.43 -11.79
N GLN A 7 -25.08 6.86 -12.54
CA GLN A 7 -23.70 6.63 -12.09
C GLN A 7 -23.08 7.92 -11.54
N SER A 8 -23.34 9.06 -12.18
CA SER A 8 -22.86 10.38 -11.74
C SER A 8 -23.41 10.81 -10.37
N GLU A 9 -24.64 10.47 -10.04
CA GLU A 9 -25.24 10.79 -8.72
C GLU A 9 -24.68 9.89 -7.61
N TYR A 10 -24.33 8.63 -7.94
CA TYR A 10 -23.61 7.74 -7.03
C TYR A 10 -22.19 8.23 -6.77
N ASP A 11 -21.46 8.63 -7.80
CA ASP A 11 -20.10 9.14 -7.68
C ASP A 11 -20.09 10.43 -6.82
N GLN A 12 -21.07 11.33 -7.00
CA GLN A 12 -21.23 12.51 -6.14
C GLN A 12 -21.55 12.15 -4.68
N PHE A 13 -22.35 11.11 -4.44
CA PHE A 13 -22.64 10.62 -3.10
C PHE A 13 -21.38 10.08 -2.42
N LEU A 14 -20.55 9.36 -3.15
CA LEU A 14 -19.28 8.82 -2.65
C LEU A 14 -18.27 9.94 -2.37
N ASP A 15 -18.16 10.93 -3.24
CA ASP A 15 -17.31 12.10 -3.02
C ASP A 15 -17.73 12.88 -1.77
N LEU A 16 -19.03 12.96 -1.51
CA LEU A 16 -19.56 13.60 -0.30
C LEU A 16 -19.31 12.79 0.97
N LEU A 17 -19.32 11.47 0.89
CA LEU A 17 -18.97 10.59 2.00
C LEU A 17 -17.51 10.75 2.42
N PHE A 18 -16.61 10.91 1.47
CA PHE A 18 -15.16 10.81 1.67
C PHE A 18 -14.40 12.13 1.59
N SER A 19 -15.02 13.21 1.01
CA SER A 19 -14.33 14.50 0.98
C SER A 19 -14.25 15.11 2.39
N GLU A 20 -13.04 15.44 2.81
CA GLU A 20 -12.78 16.20 4.04
C GLU A 20 -13.16 17.69 3.93
N ALA A 21 -13.60 18.14 2.75
CA ALA A 21 -13.81 19.54 2.45
C ALA A 21 -15.12 20.09 3.02
N ILE A 22 -14.99 21.02 3.97
CA ILE A 22 -15.89 22.10 4.36
C ILE A 22 -17.27 21.68 4.93
N ALA A 23 -17.33 21.66 6.26
CA ALA A 23 -18.45 21.20 7.08
C ALA A 23 -19.83 21.88 6.87
N SER A 24 -19.92 23.11 6.37
CA SER A 24 -21.20 23.86 6.28
C SER A 24 -22.09 23.47 5.11
N ASN A 25 -21.52 23.10 3.97
CA ASN A 25 -22.31 22.69 2.80
C ASN A 25 -22.60 21.18 2.75
N LYS A 26 -21.94 20.37 3.57
CA LYS A 26 -22.00 18.91 3.56
C LYS A 26 -23.34 18.39 4.06
N LYS A 27 -23.85 18.98 5.16
CA LYS A 27 -25.13 18.57 5.77
C LYS A 27 -26.31 18.80 4.85
N GLN A 28 -26.34 19.95 4.14
CA GLN A 28 -27.39 20.25 3.16
C GLN A 28 -27.33 19.34 1.93
N LYS A 29 -26.14 19.03 1.43
CA LYS A 29 -25.97 18.13 0.28
C LYS A 29 -26.35 16.69 0.62
N ILE A 30 -26.00 16.19 1.82
CA ILE A 30 -26.44 14.88 2.32
C ILE A 30 -27.96 14.84 2.40
N GLN A 31 -28.61 15.85 2.98
CA GLN A 31 -30.07 15.91 3.07
C GLN A 31 -30.76 15.97 1.69
N ILE A 32 -30.14 16.62 0.71
CA ILE A 32 -30.67 16.67 -0.67
C ILE A 32 -30.56 15.28 -1.31
N LEU A 33 -29.45 14.57 -1.11
CA LEU A 33 -29.22 13.21 -1.62
C LEU A 33 -30.15 12.19 -0.93
N GLU A 34 -30.32 12.28 0.39
CA GLU A 34 -31.29 11.46 1.14
C GLU A 34 -32.70 11.65 0.58
N LYS A 35 -33.08 12.91 0.28
CA LYS A 35 -34.39 13.22 -0.30
C LYS A 35 -34.54 12.74 -1.74
N GLN A 36 -33.48 12.80 -2.54
CA GLN A 36 -33.47 12.29 -3.91
C GLN A 36 -33.46 10.76 -3.98
N CYS A 37 -32.76 10.12 -3.06
CA CYS A 37 -32.69 8.66 -2.97
C CYS A 37 -33.93 8.04 -2.31
N GLY A 38 -34.80 8.84 -1.66
CA GLY A 38 -35.92 8.34 -0.88
C GLY A 38 -35.49 7.54 0.35
N PHE A 39 -34.25 7.65 0.79
CA PHE A 39 -33.65 6.93 1.89
C PHE A 39 -33.29 7.90 3.01
N THR A 40 -33.88 7.71 4.17
CA THR A 40 -33.57 8.54 5.34
C THR A 40 -32.61 7.78 6.25
N PHE A 41 -31.47 8.36 6.50
CA PHE A 41 -30.51 8.00 7.52
C PHE A 41 -30.88 8.75 8.82
N PRO A 42 -30.88 8.19 10.00
CA PRO A 42 -30.20 7.00 10.54
C PRO A 42 -31.10 5.76 10.67
N GLN A 43 -30.59 4.71 11.32
CA GLN A 43 -31.25 3.42 11.53
C GLN A 43 -31.33 2.55 10.26
N ALA A 44 -30.20 2.43 9.58
CA ALA A 44 -30.07 1.55 8.44
C ALA A 44 -29.05 0.43 8.69
N TRP A 45 -29.30 -0.70 8.07
CA TRP A 45 -28.32 -1.79 8.00
C TRP A 45 -27.36 -1.55 6.84
N PHE A 46 -26.09 -1.65 7.14
CA PHE A 46 -25.01 -1.63 6.17
C PHE A 46 -24.50 -3.04 5.96
N LEU A 47 -24.65 -3.56 4.76
CA LEU A 47 -24.06 -4.82 4.34
C LEU A 47 -23.03 -4.52 3.27
N LEU A 48 -21.76 -4.74 3.59
CA LEU A 48 -20.65 -4.55 2.67
C LEU A 48 -20.15 -5.91 2.19
N LEU A 49 -19.86 -6.01 0.89
CA LEU A 49 -19.40 -7.23 0.25
C LEU A 49 -18.16 -6.94 -0.58
N THR A 50 -17.14 -7.75 -0.41
CA THR A 50 -15.94 -7.78 -1.27
C THR A 50 -15.54 -9.23 -1.55
N GLY A 51 -14.59 -9.45 -2.43
CA GLY A 51 -14.04 -10.77 -2.74
C GLY A 51 -12.66 -10.61 -3.37
N ASN A 52 -12.06 -11.72 -3.79
CA ASN A 52 -10.74 -11.75 -4.40
C ASN A 52 -10.70 -11.02 -5.77
N SER A 53 -9.55 -11.06 -6.45
CA SER A 53 -9.34 -10.39 -7.73
C SER A 53 -10.30 -10.88 -8.83
N GLU A 54 -10.72 -12.15 -8.80
CA GLU A 54 -11.70 -12.69 -9.73
C GLU A 54 -13.09 -12.09 -9.50
N PHE A 55 -13.52 -11.93 -8.24
CA PHE A 55 -14.74 -11.22 -7.89
C PHE A 55 -14.67 -9.76 -8.38
N SER A 56 -13.58 -9.07 -8.12
CA SER A 56 -13.39 -7.67 -8.53
C SER A 56 -13.43 -7.51 -10.05
N SER A 57 -12.86 -8.42 -10.82
CA SER A 57 -12.87 -8.39 -12.29
C SER A 57 -14.28 -8.55 -12.90
N GLN A 58 -15.20 -9.17 -12.18
CA GLN A 58 -16.57 -9.45 -12.62
C GLN A 58 -17.62 -8.66 -11.82
N ILE A 59 -17.19 -7.71 -10.99
CA ILE A 59 -18.02 -7.08 -9.97
C ILE A 59 -19.33 -6.50 -10.53
N PHE A 60 -19.31 -5.89 -11.69
CA PHE A 60 -20.50 -5.32 -12.32
C PHE A 60 -21.60 -6.36 -12.64
N ASN A 61 -21.23 -7.62 -12.83
CA ASN A 61 -22.17 -8.69 -13.14
C ASN A 61 -23.07 -9.06 -11.95
N TYR A 62 -22.62 -8.75 -10.73
CA TYR A 62 -23.33 -9.14 -9.50
C TYR A 62 -24.39 -8.11 -9.06
N ARG A 63 -24.40 -6.90 -9.63
CA ARG A 63 -25.32 -5.81 -9.24
C ARG A 63 -26.77 -6.24 -9.22
N THR A 64 -27.24 -6.87 -10.30
CA THR A 64 -28.64 -7.31 -10.42
C THR A 64 -28.99 -8.39 -9.39
N VAL A 65 -28.07 -9.28 -9.08
CA VAL A 65 -28.25 -10.33 -8.05
C VAL A 65 -28.37 -9.69 -6.68
N LEU A 66 -27.54 -8.71 -6.36
CA LEU A 66 -27.54 -7.99 -5.09
C LEU A 66 -28.77 -7.10 -4.94
N GLN A 67 -29.23 -6.46 -6.01
CA GLN A 67 -30.49 -5.67 -6.01
C GLN A 67 -31.69 -6.59 -5.73
N LYS A 68 -31.79 -7.76 -6.37
CA LYS A 68 -32.88 -8.72 -6.08
C LYS A 68 -32.80 -9.28 -4.67
N PHE A 69 -31.59 -9.47 -4.15
CA PHE A 69 -31.39 -9.91 -2.76
C PHE A 69 -31.89 -8.84 -1.79
N ALA A 70 -31.48 -7.58 -1.97
CA ALA A 70 -31.89 -6.46 -1.14
C ALA A 70 -33.40 -6.24 -1.16
N ALA A 71 -34.01 -6.26 -2.35
CA ALA A 71 -35.47 -6.16 -2.53
C ALA A 71 -36.25 -7.28 -1.82
N GLY A 72 -35.67 -8.47 -1.73
CA GLY A 72 -36.28 -9.59 -1.01
C GLY A 72 -36.23 -9.48 0.52
N ILE A 73 -35.42 -8.54 1.06
CA ILE A 73 -35.27 -8.30 2.49
C ILE A 73 -36.05 -7.04 2.92
N SER A 74 -35.89 -5.95 2.18
CA SER A 74 -36.45 -4.65 2.53
C SER A 74 -37.03 -3.94 1.30
N SER A 75 -38.18 -3.30 1.46
CA SER A 75 -38.76 -2.41 0.46
C SER A 75 -37.96 -1.14 0.26
N GLU A 76 -37.32 -0.65 1.32
CA GLU A 76 -36.39 0.47 1.29
C GLU A 76 -34.96 -0.06 1.29
N HIS A 77 -34.33 -0.05 0.11
CA HIS A 77 -32.98 -0.53 -0.05
C HIS A 77 -32.23 0.22 -1.16
N HIS A 78 -30.90 0.30 -1.01
CA HIS A 78 -30.01 0.81 -2.03
C HIS A 78 -28.80 -0.11 -2.18
N VAL A 79 -28.32 -0.29 -3.42
CA VAL A 79 -27.14 -1.08 -3.75
C VAL A 79 -26.22 -0.23 -4.59
N PHE A 80 -25.04 0.06 -4.09
CA PHE A 80 -24.03 0.83 -4.79
C PHE A 80 -22.64 0.17 -4.70
N LEU A 81 -21.78 0.54 -5.62
CA LEU A 81 -20.42 0.02 -5.73
C LEU A 81 -19.44 1.11 -5.31
N PHE A 82 -18.64 0.82 -4.29
CA PHE A 82 -17.61 1.71 -3.78
C PHE A 82 -16.24 1.31 -4.30
N CYS A 83 -15.47 2.27 -4.83
CA CYS A 83 -14.11 2.09 -5.34
C CYS A 83 -13.95 0.88 -6.29
N GLU A 84 -15.01 0.53 -7.03
CA GLU A 84 -15.04 -0.61 -7.95
C GLU A 84 -14.68 -1.97 -7.30
N LYS A 85 -14.73 -2.07 -5.97
CA LYS A 85 -14.29 -3.24 -5.20
C LYS A 85 -15.25 -3.70 -4.11
N ILE A 86 -16.05 -2.80 -3.57
CA ILE A 86 -16.95 -3.10 -2.46
C ILE A 86 -18.39 -2.77 -2.85
N TYR A 87 -19.26 -3.75 -2.81
CA TYR A 87 -20.67 -3.47 -2.80
C TYR A 87 -21.11 -3.04 -1.41
N CYS A 88 -21.83 -1.93 -1.33
CA CYS A 88 -22.55 -1.52 -0.14
C CYS A 88 -24.04 -1.65 -0.40
N ILE A 89 -24.73 -2.36 0.46
CA ILE A 89 -26.17 -2.53 0.45
C ILE A 89 -26.72 -1.90 1.71
N LEU A 90 -27.57 -0.90 1.53
CA LEU A 90 -28.30 -0.26 2.61
C LEU A 90 -29.70 -0.86 2.67
N LEU A 91 -30.11 -1.28 3.86
CA LEU A 91 -31.43 -1.85 4.11
C LEU A 91 -32.09 -1.11 5.26
N LYS A 92 -33.37 -0.76 5.11
CA LYS A 92 -34.16 -0.14 6.18
C LYS A 92 -35.37 -1.02 6.49
N LYS A 93 -35.32 -1.68 7.63
CA LYS A 93 -36.40 -2.55 8.09
C LYS A 93 -36.37 -2.65 9.62
N GLU A 94 -37.46 -2.26 10.27
CA GLU A 94 -37.56 -2.16 11.73
C GLU A 94 -37.39 -3.53 12.45
N ASP A 95 -37.87 -4.62 11.84
CA ASP A 95 -37.84 -5.97 12.44
C ASP A 95 -36.62 -6.80 11.98
N LEU A 96 -35.58 -6.18 11.46
CA LEU A 96 -34.37 -6.90 11.00
C LEU A 96 -33.42 -7.09 12.16
N ASP A 97 -33.00 -8.34 12.42
CA ASP A 97 -31.99 -8.67 13.41
C ASP A 97 -30.71 -9.27 12.78
N ASP A 98 -29.62 -9.25 13.54
CA ASP A 98 -28.31 -9.76 13.15
C ASP A 98 -28.35 -11.21 12.67
N LYS A 99 -29.09 -12.06 13.38
CA LYS A 99 -29.15 -13.51 13.08
C LYS A 99 -29.87 -13.76 11.76
N PHE A 100 -31.00 -13.07 11.57
CA PHE A 100 -31.75 -13.18 10.32
C PHE A 100 -30.89 -12.69 9.15
N LEU A 101 -30.27 -11.50 9.27
CA LEU A 101 -29.47 -10.92 8.20
C LEU A 101 -28.25 -11.80 7.90
N LYS A 102 -27.50 -12.26 8.92
CA LYS A 102 -26.38 -13.20 8.75
C LYS A 102 -26.81 -14.46 7.98
N LYS A 103 -27.97 -15.03 8.31
CA LYS A 103 -28.52 -16.21 7.60
C LYS A 103 -28.87 -15.91 6.14
N GLN A 104 -29.44 -14.73 5.83
CA GLN A 104 -29.76 -14.34 4.46
C GLN A 104 -28.48 -14.12 3.65
N VAL A 105 -27.48 -13.45 4.23
CA VAL A 105 -26.17 -13.25 3.61
C VAL A 105 -25.48 -14.59 3.36
N GLN A 106 -25.50 -15.51 4.29
CA GLN A 106 -24.95 -16.85 4.11
C GLN A 106 -25.61 -17.59 2.92
N ARG A 107 -26.94 -17.48 2.78
CA ARG A 107 -27.67 -18.04 1.63
C ARG A 107 -27.30 -17.34 0.32
N LEU A 108 -27.02 -16.03 0.36
CA LEU A 108 -26.54 -15.28 -0.79
C LEU A 108 -25.16 -15.78 -1.21
N LEU A 109 -24.21 -15.90 -0.26
CA LEU A 109 -22.84 -16.34 -0.54
C LEU A 109 -22.82 -17.75 -1.15
N TRP A 110 -23.70 -18.65 -0.75
CA TRP A 110 -23.80 -19.99 -1.35
C TRP A 110 -24.23 -19.99 -2.83
N LYS A 111 -24.79 -18.90 -3.34
CA LYS A 111 -25.13 -18.77 -4.75
C LYS A 111 -23.95 -18.35 -5.62
N PHE A 112 -22.88 -17.85 -5.02
CA PHE A 112 -21.66 -17.48 -5.71
C PHE A 112 -20.71 -18.67 -5.81
N ASN A 113 -19.81 -18.61 -6.78
CA ASN A 113 -18.70 -19.56 -6.86
C ASN A 113 -17.81 -19.44 -5.61
N PRO A 114 -17.54 -20.52 -4.86
CA PRO A 114 -16.64 -20.48 -3.70
C PRO A 114 -15.24 -19.92 -4.00
N GLY A 115 -14.76 -20.09 -5.25
CA GLY A 115 -13.47 -19.54 -5.69
C GLY A 115 -13.39 -18.01 -5.69
N LEU A 116 -14.52 -17.30 -5.57
CA LEU A 116 -14.55 -15.83 -5.50
C LEU A 116 -14.20 -15.29 -4.11
N GLU A 117 -14.14 -16.14 -3.08
CA GLU A 117 -13.77 -15.80 -1.68
C GLU A 117 -14.49 -14.56 -1.16
N ILE A 118 -15.81 -14.51 -1.37
CA ILE A 118 -16.59 -13.33 -1.01
C ILE A 118 -16.76 -13.25 0.50
N CYS A 119 -16.45 -12.07 1.04
CA CYS A 119 -16.62 -11.73 2.45
C CYS A 119 -17.69 -10.64 2.63
N ALA A 120 -18.33 -10.63 3.79
CA ALA A 120 -19.39 -9.69 4.13
C ALA A 120 -19.16 -9.05 5.51
N GLY A 121 -19.29 -7.73 5.58
CA GLY A 121 -19.35 -6.97 6.82
C GLY A 121 -20.76 -6.43 7.06
N ILE A 122 -21.30 -6.56 8.27
CA ILE A 122 -22.63 -6.13 8.66
C ILE A 122 -22.53 -5.12 9.80
N TYR A 123 -23.19 -4.00 9.66
CA TYR A 123 -23.33 -2.98 10.69
C TYR A 123 -24.76 -2.42 10.72
N HIS A 124 -25.31 -2.22 11.89
CA HIS A 124 -26.57 -1.50 12.11
C HIS A 124 -26.26 -0.13 12.70
N SER A 125 -26.66 0.94 12.00
CA SER A 125 -26.39 2.31 12.44
C SER A 125 -27.34 2.76 13.54
N ASP A 126 -26.81 3.45 14.54
CA ASP A 126 -27.56 4.10 15.60
C ASP A 126 -28.10 5.47 15.20
N HIS A 127 -28.95 6.05 16.05
CA HIS A 127 -29.56 7.36 15.85
C HIS A 127 -28.55 8.50 15.70
N ASP A 128 -27.45 8.40 16.41
CA ASP A 128 -26.39 9.43 16.48
C ASP A 128 -25.31 9.25 15.43
N ASP A 129 -25.37 8.17 14.66
CA ASP A 129 -24.39 7.91 13.62
C ASP A 129 -24.49 8.90 12.45
N THR A 130 -23.32 9.29 11.96
CA THR A 130 -23.22 9.88 10.64
C THR A 130 -23.13 8.78 9.58
N LEU A 131 -23.61 9.06 8.37
CA LEU A 131 -23.48 8.13 7.25
C LEU A 131 -22.03 7.66 7.04
N LYS A 132 -21.08 8.57 7.24
CA LYS A 132 -19.64 8.29 7.17
C LYS A 132 -19.23 7.29 8.24
N ASN A 133 -19.59 7.52 9.50
CA ASN A 133 -19.21 6.63 10.61
C ASN A 133 -19.82 5.23 10.42
N ALA A 134 -21.09 5.17 10.06
CA ALA A 134 -21.79 3.91 9.83
C ALA A 134 -21.17 3.09 8.68
N PHE A 135 -20.82 3.75 7.57
CA PHE A 135 -20.12 3.08 6.48
C PHE A 135 -18.78 2.49 6.94
N TYR A 136 -17.99 3.26 7.68
CA TYR A 136 -16.71 2.79 8.16
C TYR A 136 -16.81 1.72 9.25
N SER A 137 -17.85 1.74 10.07
CA SER A 137 -18.13 0.61 10.97
C SER A 137 -18.44 -0.66 10.19
N GLY A 138 -19.18 -0.56 9.09
CA GLY A 138 -19.38 -1.64 8.13
C GLY A 138 -18.08 -2.11 7.48
N VAL A 139 -17.18 -1.19 7.11
CA VAL A 139 -15.83 -1.54 6.60
C VAL A 139 -15.00 -2.22 7.68
N SER A 140 -15.08 -1.76 8.93
CA SER A 140 -14.38 -2.40 10.05
C SER A 140 -14.88 -3.83 10.29
N ALA A 141 -16.17 -4.07 10.17
CA ALA A 141 -16.72 -5.43 10.19
C ALA A 141 -16.22 -6.26 9.00
N LEU A 142 -16.26 -5.68 7.79
CA LEU A 142 -15.79 -6.35 6.59
C LEU A 142 -14.33 -6.79 6.72
N THR A 143 -13.44 -5.92 7.19
CA THR A 143 -11.99 -6.20 7.29
C THR A 143 -11.62 -7.25 8.33
N GLN A 144 -12.57 -7.74 9.14
CA GLN A 144 -12.33 -8.89 10.01
C GLN A 144 -11.98 -10.18 9.23
N PHE A 145 -12.24 -10.23 7.92
CA PHE A 145 -11.79 -11.35 7.09
C PHE A 145 -10.26 -11.51 7.07
N PHE A 146 -9.49 -10.45 7.35
CA PHE A 146 -8.04 -10.55 7.50
C PHE A 146 -7.60 -11.44 8.66
N TYR A 147 -8.44 -11.58 9.68
CA TYR A 147 -8.10 -12.28 10.93
C TYR A 147 -8.88 -13.57 11.15
N SER A 148 -9.94 -13.78 10.39
CA SER A 148 -10.87 -14.92 10.57
C SER A 148 -11.22 -15.57 9.24
N LYS A 149 -11.44 -16.88 9.27
CA LYS A 149 -11.93 -17.64 8.12
C LYS A 149 -13.47 -17.58 7.94
N ASP A 150 -14.21 -16.96 8.87
CA ASP A 150 -15.65 -16.74 8.71
C ASP A 150 -15.86 -15.70 7.61
N PRO A 151 -16.62 -15.97 6.57
CA PRO A 151 -16.87 -15.00 5.51
C PRO A 151 -17.87 -13.89 5.91
N ILE A 152 -18.48 -13.95 7.09
CA ILE A 152 -19.52 -12.99 7.50
C ILE A 152 -19.24 -12.47 8.91
N HIS A 153 -18.93 -11.19 8.98
CA HIS A 153 -18.62 -10.51 10.23
C HIS A 153 -19.67 -9.44 10.55
N ILE A 154 -20.09 -9.42 11.80
CA ILE A 154 -20.96 -8.38 12.35
C ILE A 154 -20.06 -7.43 13.13
N TYR A 155 -20.25 -6.13 12.96
CA TYR A 155 -19.49 -5.13 13.70
C TYR A 155 -19.62 -5.34 15.21
N GLN A 156 -18.52 -5.25 15.88
CA GLN A 156 -18.42 -5.23 17.33
C GLN A 156 -17.49 -4.09 17.71
N ASP A 157 -17.82 -3.38 18.78
CA ASP A 157 -16.93 -2.38 19.33
C ASP A 157 -15.60 -3.02 19.69
N GLN A 158 -14.53 -2.49 19.10
CA GLN A 158 -13.18 -3.00 19.30
C GLN A 158 -12.45 -2.13 20.34
N THR A 159 -11.68 -2.78 21.19
CA THR A 159 -10.72 -2.08 22.07
C THR A 159 -9.61 -1.51 21.21
N LEU A 160 -9.20 -0.27 21.50
CA LEU A 160 -8.09 0.39 20.78
C LEU A 160 -6.79 -0.39 20.98
N CYS A 161 -6.15 -0.74 19.88
CA CYS A 161 -4.85 -1.38 19.88
C CYS A 161 -3.72 -0.34 19.99
N THR A 162 -2.66 -0.68 20.69
CA THR A 162 -1.50 0.21 20.81
C THR A 162 -0.58 0.11 19.61
N PHE A 163 -0.19 1.26 19.03
CA PHE A 163 0.77 1.26 17.93
C PHE A 163 2.13 0.70 18.37
N PRO A 164 2.75 -0.23 17.63
CA PRO A 164 4.01 -0.90 18.02
C PRO A 164 5.25 -0.01 17.76
N TYR A 165 5.43 1.03 18.54
CA TYR A 165 6.51 2.01 18.35
C TYR A 165 7.91 1.39 18.30
N SER A 166 8.19 0.40 19.13
CA SER A 166 9.51 -0.27 19.15
C SER A 166 9.80 -1.01 17.84
N ILE A 167 8.80 -1.71 17.30
CA ILE A 167 8.92 -2.43 16.03
C ILE A 167 9.07 -1.42 14.88
N TYR A 168 8.28 -0.36 14.89
CA TYR A 168 8.36 0.72 13.92
C TYR A 168 9.74 1.42 13.91
N GLN A 169 10.29 1.74 15.07
CA GLN A 169 11.63 2.31 15.20
C GLN A 169 12.71 1.36 14.70
N ASN A 170 12.58 0.06 14.99
CA ASN A 170 13.50 -0.95 14.46
C ASN A 170 13.44 -1.00 12.94
N LEU A 171 12.24 -1.05 12.33
CA LEU A 171 12.08 -1.04 10.87
C LEU A 171 12.74 0.21 10.25
N GLN A 172 12.53 1.39 10.84
CA GLN A 172 13.16 2.63 10.38
C GLN A 172 14.70 2.57 10.46
N LEU A 173 15.25 1.99 11.54
CA LEU A 173 16.68 1.82 11.74
C LEU A 173 17.28 0.89 10.67
N GLN A 174 16.64 -0.26 10.41
CA GLN A 174 17.13 -1.25 9.45
C GLN A 174 17.07 -0.72 8.00
N LEU A 175 16.01 0.00 7.64
CA LEU A 175 15.93 0.71 6.35
C LEU A 175 17.08 1.70 6.20
N THR A 176 17.32 2.55 7.21
CA THR A 176 18.38 3.56 7.19
C THR A 176 19.77 2.91 7.10
N GLY A 177 19.99 1.81 7.81
CA GLY A 177 21.22 1.02 7.78
C GLY A 177 21.42 0.24 6.47
N SER A 178 20.46 0.27 5.55
CA SER A 178 20.49 -0.43 4.26
C SER A 178 20.77 -1.94 4.40
N ASN A 179 20.21 -2.57 5.43
CA ASN A 179 20.30 -4.01 5.67
C ASN A 179 18.99 -4.70 5.28
N LEU A 180 18.95 -5.29 4.09
CA LEU A 180 17.75 -5.93 3.55
C LEU A 180 17.23 -7.06 4.45
N LEU A 181 18.10 -7.95 4.93
CA LEU A 181 17.68 -9.09 5.74
C LEU A 181 17.02 -8.65 7.04
N ASN A 182 17.68 -7.76 7.79
CA ASN A 182 17.11 -7.23 9.03
C ASN A 182 15.84 -6.40 8.78
N THR A 183 15.75 -5.72 7.63
CA THR A 183 14.53 -4.97 7.25
C THR A 183 13.36 -5.93 7.01
N ARG A 184 13.58 -7.07 6.36
CA ARG A 184 12.57 -8.11 6.19
C ARG A 184 12.10 -8.67 7.54
N ASP A 185 13.03 -8.97 8.44
CA ASP A 185 12.72 -9.46 9.79
C ASP A 185 11.89 -8.45 10.59
N ALA A 186 12.16 -7.15 10.42
CA ALA A 186 11.37 -6.09 11.05
C ALA A 186 9.95 -5.99 10.45
N VAL A 187 9.78 -6.22 9.14
CA VAL A 187 8.45 -6.31 8.52
C VAL A 187 7.69 -7.52 9.04
N TYR A 188 8.30 -8.69 9.11
CA TYR A 188 7.67 -9.88 9.69
C TYR A 188 7.23 -9.65 11.12
N SER A 189 8.09 -9.04 11.94
CA SER A 189 7.76 -8.70 13.34
C SER A 189 6.56 -7.74 13.43
N PHE A 190 6.45 -6.79 12.50
CA PHE A 190 5.30 -5.89 12.42
C PHE A 190 4.02 -6.64 12.02
N MET A 191 4.08 -7.48 11.01
CA MET A 191 2.92 -8.24 10.55
C MET A 191 2.46 -9.29 11.58
N ASP A 192 3.40 -9.91 12.31
CA ASP A 192 3.06 -10.80 13.43
C ASP A 192 2.36 -10.04 14.56
N TYR A 193 2.78 -8.82 14.86
CA TYR A 193 2.08 -7.98 15.81
C TYR A 193 0.66 -7.65 15.34
N VAL A 194 0.48 -7.31 14.06
CA VAL A 194 -0.84 -7.08 13.44
C VAL A 194 -1.73 -8.32 13.55
N ARG A 195 -1.20 -9.52 13.30
CA ARG A 195 -1.95 -10.78 13.42
C ARG A 195 -2.41 -11.06 14.85
N ASN A 196 -1.58 -10.73 15.83
CA ASN A 196 -1.87 -10.97 17.24
C ASN A 196 -2.87 -9.96 17.83
N GLU A 197 -2.67 -8.67 17.54
CA GLU A 197 -3.50 -7.60 18.09
C GLU A 197 -4.83 -7.39 17.34
N GLN A 198 -4.90 -7.82 16.09
CA GLN A 198 -6.08 -7.69 15.22
C GLN A 198 -6.66 -6.27 15.21
N PRO A 199 -5.86 -5.25 14.87
CA PRO A 199 -6.31 -3.85 14.90
C PRO A 199 -7.54 -3.62 14.04
N SER A 200 -8.34 -2.63 14.43
CA SER A 200 -9.45 -2.16 13.61
C SER A 200 -8.98 -1.66 12.24
N TYR A 201 -9.91 -1.54 11.29
CA TYR A 201 -9.63 -0.96 9.98
C TYR A 201 -8.83 0.36 10.05
N TYR A 202 -9.26 1.27 10.90
CA TYR A 202 -8.60 2.58 11.03
C TYR A 202 -7.19 2.49 11.59
N GLU A 203 -7.00 1.63 12.57
CA GLU A 203 -5.69 1.42 13.18
C GLU A 203 -4.74 0.79 12.18
N LEU A 204 -5.17 -0.30 11.52
CA LEU A 204 -4.36 -0.96 10.50
C LEU A 204 -4.00 0.00 9.36
N HIS A 205 -4.98 0.74 8.84
CA HIS A 205 -4.75 1.75 7.81
C HIS A 205 -3.77 2.84 8.29
N SER A 206 -3.95 3.36 9.50
CA SER A 206 -3.05 4.36 10.09
C SER A 206 -1.63 3.81 10.27
N TRP A 207 -1.49 2.54 10.69
CA TRP A 207 -0.21 1.89 10.89
C TRP A 207 0.53 1.65 9.58
N LEU A 208 -0.17 1.16 8.56
CA LEU A 208 0.39 0.95 7.23
C LEU A 208 0.79 2.27 6.57
N ASN A 209 0.03 3.34 6.76
CA ASN A 209 0.43 4.67 6.30
C ASN A 209 1.74 5.14 6.94
N LYS A 210 1.96 4.89 8.24
CA LYS A 210 3.23 5.20 8.90
C LYS A 210 4.39 4.41 8.31
N ILE A 211 4.19 3.11 8.01
CA ILE A 211 5.19 2.28 7.33
C ILE A 211 5.50 2.86 5.96
N THR A 212 4.48 3.20 5.18
CA THR A 212 4.65 3.81 3.85
C THR A 212 5.45 5.11 3.93
N LEU A 213 5.17 5.97 4.90
CA LEU A 213 5.89 7.24 5.07
C LEU A 213 7.38 7.05 5.37
N ILE A 214 7.79 6.06 6.18
CA ILE A 214 9.23 5.80 6.39
C ILE A 214 9.90 5.25 5.14
N ILE A 215 9.21 4.44 4.34
CA ILE A 215 9.71 3.94 3.06
C ILE A 215 9.90 5.11 2.08
N ILE A 216 8.90 5.99 1.95
CA ILE A 216 9.00 7.22 1.13
C ILE A 216 10.19 8.07 1.56
N LYS A 217 10.34 8.30 2.85
CA LYS A 217 11.47 9.05 3.40
C LYS A 217 12.80 8.39 3.02
N HIS A 218 12.91 7.08 3.17
CA HIS A 218 14.12 6.34 2.76
C HIS A 218 14.42 6.50 1.27
N CYS A 219 13.41 6.39 0.39
CA CYS A 219 13.57 6.64 -1.03
C CYS A 219 14.10 8.06 -1.31
N ASN A 220 13.52 9.07 -0.67
CA ASN A 220 13.94 10.46 -0.83
C ASN A 220 15.40 10.69 -0.37
N ASP A 221 15.78 10.10 0.77
CA ASP A 221 17.16 10.18 1.29
C ASP A 221 18.17 9.53 0.33
N LYS A 222 17.75 8.50 -0.41
CA LYS A 222 18.55 7.82 -1.44
C LYS A 222 18.36 8.39 -2.85
N LYS A 223 17.58 9.48 -3.01
CA LYS A 223 17.28 10.12 -4.30
C LYS A 223 16.59 9.17 -5.32
N ILE A 224 15.76 8.26 -4.81
CA ILE A 224 14.97 7.36 -5.62
C ILE A 224 13.53 7.92 -5.71
N PRO A 225 12.93 8.03 -6.91
CA PRO A 225 11.55 8.46 -7.04
C PRO A 225 10.59 7.45 -6.36
N ALA A 226 10.00 7.83 -5.23
CA ALA A 226 9.07 6.97 -4.50
C ALA A 226 7.81 6.63 -5.32
N SER A 227 7.41 7.50 -6.26
CA SER A 227 6.31 7.26 -7.20
C SER A 227 6.48 6.02 -8.09
N CYS A 228 7.69 5.47 -8.21
CA CYS A 228 7.92 4.21 -8.93
C CYS A 228 7.44 2.98 -8.16
N TYR A 229 7.23 3.10 -6.84
CA TYR A 229 6.95 1.99 -5.95
C TYR A 229 5.67 2.19 -5.13
N ILE A 230 5.19 3.42 -5.00
CA ILE A 230 4.07 3.79 -4.15
C ILE A 230 3.13 4.66 -4.96
N ASP A 231 1.93 4.16 -5.20
CA ASP A 231 0.87 4.99 -5.76
C ASP A 231 0.21 5.80 -4.65
N TYR A 232 0.51 7.10 -4.62
CA TYR A 232 -0.03 8.03 -3.62
C TYR A 232 -1.54 8.23 -3.74
N THR A 233 -2.12 7.95 -4.91
CA THR A 233 -3.57 8.09 -5.14
C THR A 233 -4.35 6.97 -4.48
N GLU A 234 -3.71 5.83 -4.21
CA GLU A 234 -4.32 4.65 -3.60
C GLU A 234 -4.23 4.62 -2.06
N SER A 235 -3.69 5.64 -1.41
CA SER A 235 -3.50 5.62 0.05
C SER A 235 -4.79 5.37 0.86
N LEU A 236 -5.94 5.82 0.36
CA LEU A 236 -7.26 5.53 0.92
C LEU A 236 -7.84 4.19 0.43
N GLN A 237 -7.34 3.67 -0.69
CA GLN A 237 -7.82 2.43 -1.30
C GLN A 237 -6.96 1.21 -0.92
N PHE A 238 -5.83 1.44 -0.24
CA PHE A 238 -4.82 0.43 0.07
C PHE A 238 -5.42 -0.85 0.66
N LEU A 239 -6.31 -0.74 1.67
CA LEU A 239 -6.94 -1.90 2.30
C LEU A 239 -8.01 -2.57 1.45
N TYR A 240 -8.59 -1.86 0.47
CA TYR A 240 -9.58 -2.45 -0.43
C TYR A 240 -8.94 -3.27 -1.56
N ASN A 241 -7.62 -3.15 -1.72
CA ASN A 241 -6.88 -3.86 -2.76
C ASN A 241 -6.35 -5.21 -2.28
N TYR A 242 -6.39 -5.49 -0.98
CA TYR A 242 -5.85 -6.72 -0.40
C TYR A 242 -6.94 -7.65 0.13
N HIS A 243 -6.74 -8.93 -0.05
CA HIS A 243 -7.66 -9.98 0.38
C HIS A 243 -7.11 -10.82 1.53
N SER A 244 -5.86 -10.57 1.94
CA SER A 244 -5.25 -11.22 3.10
C SER A 244 -4.10 -10.38 3.68
N LEU A 245 -3.71 -10.69 4.93
CA LEU A 245 -2.50 -10.09 5.54
C LEU A 245 -1.23 -10.54 4.84
N GLU A 246 -1.21 -11.76 4.30
CA GLU A 246 -0.09 -12.31 3.53
C GLU A 246 0.15 -11.49 2.25
N GLU A 247 -0.92 -11.04 1.61
CA GLU A 247 -0.85 -10.20 0.42
C GLU A 247 -0.29 -8.81 0.75
N ILE A 248 -0.72 -8.22 1.87
CA ILE A 248 -0.15 -6.96 2.40
C ILE A 248 1.35 -7.14 2.71
N GLU A 249 1.70 -8.20 3.44
CA GLU A 249 3.08 -8.51 3.81
C GLU A 249 3.97 -8.68 2.57
N SER A 250 3.53 -9.50 1.61
CA SER A 250 4.29 -9.75 0.38
C SER A 250 4.46 -8.48 -0.45
N THR A 251 3.47 -7.60 -0.49
CA THR A 251 3.57 -6.33 -1.20
C THR A 251 4.58 -5.39 -0.55
N ILE A 252 4.57 -5.26 0.78
CA ILE A 252 5.55 -4.45 1.51
C ILE A 252 6.97 -4.99 1.27
N LEU A 253 7.14 -6.30 1.37
CA LEU A 253 8.45 -6.95 1.14
C LEU A 253 8.95 -6.74 -0.28
N SER A 254 8.12 -6.99 -1.28
CA SER A 254 8.45 -6.80 -2.70
C SER A 254 8.83 -5.34 -3.01
N MET A 255 8.11 -4.38 -2.44
CA MET A 255 8.42 -2.96 -2.57
C MET A 255 9.79 -2.63 -1.96
N ILE A 256 10.09 -3.11 -0.77
CA ILE A 256 11.38 -2.91 -0.09
C ILE A 256 12.50 -3.54 -0.91
N GLU A 257 12.34 -4.77 -1.38
CA GLU A 257 13.33 -5.47 -2.20
C GLU A 257 13.65 -4.69 -3.48
N SER A 258 12.63 -4.23 -4.20
CA SER A 258 12.81 -3.41 -5.40
C SER A 258 13.57 -2.10 -5.13
N ILE A 259 13.31 -1.46 -3.98
CA ILE A 259 14.03 -0.25 -3.56
C ILE A 259 15.51 -0.56 -3.31
N PHE A 260 15.81 -1.65 -2.59
CA PHE A 260 17.18 -2.06 -2.31
C PHE A 260 17.94 -2.44 -3.59
N GLU A 261 17.30 -3.12 -4.52
CA GLU A 261 17.86 -3.41 -5.85
C GLU A 261 18.23 -2.12 -6.58
N LYS A 262 17.34 -1.13 -6.56
CA LYS A 262 17.58 0.16 -7.21
C LYS A 262 18.74 0.94 -6.56
N ILE A 263 18.84 0.91 -5.24
CA ILE A 263 19.99 1.47 -4.52
C ILE A 263 21.29 0.80 -4.96
N ALA A 264 21.29 -0.52 -5.05
CA ALA A 264 22.48 -1.28 -5.48
C ALA A 264 22.87 -0.97 -6.95
N GLU A 265 21.89 -0.82 -7.85
CA GLU A 265 22.13 -0.40 -9.24
C GLU A 265 22.76 0.98 -9.34
N GLN A 266 22.19 1.97 -8.61
CA GLN A 266 22.74 3.33 -8.57
C GLN A 266 24.17 3.35 -8.03
N THR A 267 24.44 2.57 -6.97
CA THR A 267 25.79 2.45 -6.40
C THR A 267 26.75 1.86 -7.40
N ARG A 268 26.37 0.79 -8.10
CA ARG A 268 27.19 0.14 -9.15
C ARG A 268 27.47 1.12 -10.29
N SER A 269 26.46 1.83 -10.77
CA SER A 269 26.61 2.82 -11.82
C SER A 269 27.54 3.97 -11.42
N THR A 270 27.40 4.49 -10.20
CA THR A 270 28.25 5.56 -9.66
C THR A 270 29.69 5.08 -9.53
N ASN A 271 29.91 3.88 -9.04
CA ASN A 271 31.26 3.30 -8.90
C ASN A 271 31.90 3.04 -10.27
N ALA A 272 31.14 2.54 -11.26
CA ALA A 272 31.64 2.35 -12.63
C ALA A 272 32.07 3.67 -13.26
N TYR A 273 31.26 4.71 -13.12
CA TYR A 273 31.60 6.06 -13.61
C TYR A 273 32.86 6.60 -12.91
N LEU A 274 32.98 6.43 -11.59
CA LEU A 274 34.16 6.84 -10.86
C LEU A 274 35.42 6.10 -11.35
N VAL A 275 35.36 4.79 -11.56
CA VAL A 275 36.46 3.99 -12.08
C VAL A 275 36.89 4.49 -13.45
N GLU A 276 35.94 4.76 -14.34
CA GLU A 276 36.22 5.35 -15.66
C GLU A 276 36.92 6.71 -15.54
N GLN A 277 36.47 7.59 -14.65
CA GLN A 277 37.13 8.88 -14.41
C GLN A 277 38.56 8.71 -13.89
N VAL A 278 38.79 7.78 -12.97
CA VAL A 278 40.12 7.46 -12.44
C VAL A 278 41.02 6.91 -13.56
N GLN A 279 40.53 5.99 -14.38
CA GLN A 279 41.29 5.46 -15.53
C GLN A 279 41.68 6.56 -16.51
N ASN A 280 40.78 7.43 -16.87
CA ASN A 280 41.00 8.57 -17.75
C ASN A 280 42.06 9.54 -17.18
N TYR A 281 41.97 9.84 -15.89
CA TYR A 281 42.91 10.68 -15.19
C TYR A 281 44.33 10.06 -15.20
N LEU A 282 44.44 8.80 -14.85
CA LEU A 282 45.72 8.06 -14.85
C LEU A 282 46.36 8.00 -16.23
N PHE A 283 45.56 7.85 -17.29
CA PHE A 283 46.03 7.86 -18.66
C PHE A 283 46.58 9.24 -19.08
N GLN A 284 45.90 10.33 -18.73
CA GLN A 284 46.32 11.70 -19.06
C GLN A 284 47.56 12.14 -18.30
N HIS A 285 47.73 11.67 -17.05
CA HIS A 285 48.81 12.05 -16.14
C HIS A 285 49.85 10.94 -15.90
N MET A 286 49.91 9.91 -16.75
CA MET A 286 50.77 8.74 -16.55
C MET A 286 52.25 9.06 -16.42
N ASN A 287 52.69 10.23 -16.94
CA ASN A 287 54.09 10.70 -16.86
C ASN A 287 54.44 11.40 -15.54
N GLU A 288 53.42 11.64 -14.70
CA GLU A 288 53.58 12.34 -13.43
C GLU A 288 53.74 11.34 -12.26
N ASN A 289 54.25 11.84 -11.15
CA ASN A 289 54.36 11.03 -9.96
C ASN A 289 53.02 11.08 -9.17
N ILE A 290 52.12 10.15 -9.43
CA ILE A 290 50.78 10.10 -8.85
C ILE A 290 50.82 9.18 -7.63
N THR A 291 50.35 9.69 -6.48
CA THR A 291 50.12 8.88 -5.26
C THR A 291 48.67 8.58 -5.06
N LEU A 292 48.34 7.53 -4.26
CA LEU A 292 46.96 7.19 -3.90
C LEU A 292 46.30 8.32 -3.09
N SER A 293 47.11 9.09 -2.31
CA SER A 293 46.62 10.22 -1.54
C SER A 293 46.14 11.35 -2.48
N ASP A 294 46.93 11.64 -3.52
CA ASP A 294 46.58 12.66 -4.51
C ASP A 294 45.27 12.33 -5.21
N LEU A 295 45.08 11.08 -5.58
CA LEU A 295 43.83 10.60 -6.19
C LEU A 295 42.65 10.75 -5.22
N GLY A 296 42.87 10.45 -3.93
CA GLY A 296 41.84 10.63 -2.88
C GLY A 296 41.38 12.10 -2.78
N GLU A 297 42.31 13.05 -2.84
CA GLU A 297 42.03 14.50 -2.83
C GLU A 297 41.31 14.95 -4.11
N ILE A 298 41.82 14.54 -5.28
CA ILE A 298 41.26 14.91 -6.58
C ILE A 298 39.79 14.45 -6.74
N PHE A 299 39.52 13.21 -6.36
CA PHE A 299 38.18 12.62 -6.48
C PHE A 299 37.29 12.85 -5.25
N GLY A 300 37.80 13.48 -4.18
CA GLY A 300 37.07 13.77 -2.95
C GLY A 300 36.64 12.51 -2.19
N ILE A 301 37.40 11.42 -2.32
CA ILE A 301 37.09 10.11 -1.73
C ILE A 301 38.32 9.60 -0.96
N ASN A 302 38.07 8.99 0.20
CA ASN A 302 39.14 8.36 0.94
C ASN A 302 39.89 7.33 0.05
N TYR A 303 41.23 7.41 0.04
CA TYR A 303 42.09 6.58 -0.84
C TYR A 303 41.87 5.08 -0.68
N SER A 304 41.54 4.60 0.54
CA SER A 304 41.25 3.20 0.79
C SER A 304 39.94 2.77 0.11
N SER A 305 38.90 3.62 0.20
CA SER A 305 37.64 3.37 -0.48
C SER A 305 37.81 3.40 -2.01
N LEU A 306 38.55 4.37 -2.54
CA LEU A 306 38.84 4.49 -3.97
C LEU A 306 39.58 3.25 -4.48
N SER A 307 40.61 2.79 -3.75
CA SER A 307 41.37 1.59 -4.08
C SER A 307 40.51 0.34 -4.11
N ASN A 308 39.61 0.18 -3.11
CA ASN A 308 38.70 -0.96 -3.06
C ASN A 308 37.67 -0.94 -4.22
N ILE A 309 37.08 0.22 -4.52
CA ILE A 309 36.15 0.37 -5.63
C ILE A 309 36.85 0.03 -6.95
N PHE A 310 38.03 0.58 -7.17
CA PHE A 310 38.79 0.36 -8.40
C PHE A 310 39.19 -1.11 -8.57
N SER A 311 39.76 -1.72 -7.55
CA SER A 311 40.19 -3.12 -7.61
C SER A 311 39.02 -4.10 -7.77
N SER A 312 37.87 -3.83 -7.12
CA SER A 312 36.66 -4.63 -7.28
C SER A 312 36.08 -4.57 -8.69
N ALA A 313 36.20 -3.41 -9.37
CA ALA A 313 35.64 -3.21 -10.70
C ALA A 313 36.60 -3.68 -11.82
N THR A 314 37.93 -3.53 -11.64
CA THR A 314 38.92 -3.80 -12.68
C THR A 314 39.71 -5.11 -12.49
N GLY A 315 39.62 -5.72 -11.29
CA GLY A 315 40.38 -6.90 -10.94
C GLY A 315 41.86 -6.63 -10.62
N GLN A 316 42.32 -5.37 -10.59
CA GLN A 316 43.70 -4.98 -10.31
C GLN A 316 43.76 -3.69 -9.48
N THR A 317 44.86 -3.48 -8.79
CA THR A 317 45.06 -2.26 -8.02
C THR A 317 45.30 -1.04 -8.93
N ILE A 318 45.08 0.15 -8.42
CA ILE A 318 45.35 1.43 -9.15
C ILE A 318 46.83 1.49 -9.56
N ILE A 319 47.79 1.03 -8.72
CA ILE A 319 49.22 1.06 -9.01
C ILE A 319 49.56 0.04 -10.10
N GLU A 320 49.00 -1.15 -10.07
CA GLU A 320 49.20 -2.14 -11.15
C GLU A 320 48.64 -1.60 -12.48
N TYR A 321 47.47 -0.98 -12.49
CA TYR A 321 46.92 -0.40 -13.68
C TYR A 321 47.78 0.75 -14.22
N LEU A 322 48.25 1.67 -13.36
CA LEU A 322 49.17 2.75 -13.77
C LEU A 322 50.47 2.19 -14.37
N THR A 323 51.01 1.15 -13.75
CA THR A 323 52.24 0.46 -14.26
C THR A 323 51.97 -0.15 -15.64
N PHE A 324 50.83 -0.82 -15.79
CA PHE A 324 50.42 -1.42 -17.05
C PHE A 324 50.31 -0.38 -18.21
N ILE A 325 49.62 0.74 -18.01
CA ILE A 325 49.47 1.76 -19.04
C ILE A 325 50.82 2.44 -19.39
N ARG A 326 51.71 2.65 -18.42
CA ARG A 326 53.09 3.14 -18.64
C ARG A 326 53.90 2.19 -19.49
N ILE A 327 53.85 0.88 -19.25
CA ILE A 327 54.55 -0.13 -20.06
C ILE A 327 53.99 -0.16 -21.48
N LEU A 328 52.66 -0.07 -21.66
CA LEU A 328 52.05 -0.02 -22.98
C LEU A 328 52.55 1.22 -23.78
N HIS A 329 52.53 2.36 -23.16
CA HIS A 329 52.97 3.59 -23.79
C HIS A 329 54.48 3.57 -24.13
N ALA A 330 55.31 3.02 -23.24
CA ALA A 330 56.75 2.86 -23.53
C ALA A 330 56.99 1.90 -24.71
N LYS A 331 56.21 0.84 -24.85
CA LYS A 331 56.29 -0.05 -26.01
C LYS A 331 55.94 0.66 -27.33
N GLU A 332 54.89 1.46 -27.32
CA GLU A 332 54.47 2.25 -28.48
C GLU A 332 55.58 3.22 -28.93
N LEU A 333 56.26 3.91 -27.99
CA LEU A 333 57.38 4.80 -28.27
C LEU A 333 58.64 4.09 -28.78
N LEU A 334 58.81 2.81 -28.53
CA LEU A 334 59.95 2.03 -29.03
C LEU A 334 59.72 1.42 -30.42
N ILE A 335 58.46 1.33 -30.85
CA ILE A 335 58.07 0.74 -32.15
C ILE A 335 57.96 1.84 -33.23
N ASN A 336 57.68 3.07 -32.85
CA ASN A 336 57.64 4.25 -33.72
C ASN A 336 58.96 5.02 -33.73
#